data_53d38f3c978b3ecaf89bc7e383f2e31e
#
_entry.id   53d38f3c978b3ecaf89bc7e383f2e31e
#
_cell.length_a   1.000
_cell.length_b   1.000
_cell.length_c   1.000
_cell.angle_alpha   90.00
_cell.angle_beta   90.00
_cell.angle_gamma   90.00
#
_symmetry.space_group_name_H-M   'P 1'
#
loop_
_entity.id
_entity.type
_entity.pdbx_description
1 polymer ?
#
loop_
_entity_poly.entity_id
_entity_poly.type
_entity_poly.pdbx_seq_one_letter_code
_entity_poly.pdbx_strand_id
1 'polypeptide(L)'
;MINIAIDGPSASGKSTIAKRLAKDLGYTHIDTGAMYRAVAYECIRQNVDLEDEVACFEVAMKTEIELSPEGSIFVNGEDVSNNIRTDEVSQGASKVSKFARIRELLVAKQRKMAEKKGFVMDGRDITSVVLPDAEIKIFQTADVTVRAQRRFEELTKKGFDVEFDTLYKELVDRDYRDMNREESPLIKVEDAIEIDTTYLSVDEIVALIKKYIESR
;
A
#
# COMPACT_ATOMS: atom_id res chain seq x y z
N MET A 1 -3.45 10.20 20.76
CA MET A 1 -3.19 9.83 19.35
C MET A 1 -3.64 8.39 19.14
N ILE A 2 -4.18 8.08 17.98
CA ILE A 2 -4.67 6.76 17.56
C ILE A 2 -3.92 6.29 16.32
N ASN A 3 -4.04 5.01 15.97
CA ASN A 3 -3.62 4.50 14.67
C ASN A 3 -4.83 4.33 13.75
N ILE A 4 -4.64 4.64 12.46
CA ILE A 4 -5.66 4.51 11.43
C ILE A 4 -5.13 3.53 10.37
N ALA A 5 -5.85 2.45 10.16
CA ALA A 5 -5.52 1.40 9.21
C ALA A 5 -6.46 1.48 8.00
N ILE A 6 -5.90 1.50 6.78
CA ILE A 6 -6.68 1.61 5.53
C ILE A 6 -6.28 0.48 4.60
N ASP A 7 -7.20 -0.44 4.33
CA ASP A 7 -7.04 -1.48 3.32
C ASP A 7 -7.94 -1.27 2.12
N GLY A 8 -7.65 -1.98 1.04
CA GLY A 8 -8.47 -1.98 -0.18
C GLY A 8 -7.67 -2.27 -1.44
N PRO A 9 -8.34 -2.46 -2.59
CA PRO A 9 -7.73 -2.88 -3.85
C PRO A 9 -6.78 -1.84 -4.44
N SER A 10 -6.04 -2.24 -5.46
CA SER A 10 -5.07 -1.36 -6.15
C SER A 10 -5.76 -0.16 -6.79
N ALA A 11 -5.09 0.99 -6.85
CA ALA A 11 -5.59 2.23 -7.45
C ALA A 11 -6.92 2.77 -6.89
N SER A 12 -7.39 2.31 -5.70
CA SER A 12 -8.59 2.88 -5.05
C SER A 12 -8.36 4.28 -4.43
N GLY A 13 -7.12 4.80 -4.46
CA GLY A 13 -6.80 6.13 -3.93
C GLY A 13 -6.38 6.15 -2.45
N LYS A 14 -6.19 4.99 -1.81
CA LYS A 14 -5.84 4.88 -0.37
C LYS A 14 -4.68 5.77 0.05
N SER A 15 -3.55 5.71 -0.67
CA SER A 15 -2.36 6.48 -0.29
C SER A 15 -2.58 7.99 -0.40
N THR A 16 -3.43 8.44 -1.32
CA THR A 16 -3.82 9.86 -1.43
C THR A 16 -4.63 10.29 -0.20
N ILE A 17 -5.61 9.47 0.18
CA ILE A 17 -6.45 9.70 1.36
C ILE A 17 -5.63 9.61 2.63
N ALA A 18 -4.79 8.58 2.78
CA ALA A 18 -3.93 8.38 3.94
C ALA A 18 -2.97 9.54 4.17
N LYS A 19 -2.31 10.03 3.10
CA LYS A 19 -1.43 11.21 3.16
C LYS A 19 -2.16 12.46 3.58
N ARG A 20 -3.34 12.72 2.97
CA ARG A 20 -4.14 13.90 3.31
C ARG A 20 -4.63 13.84 4.75
N LEU A 21 -5.13 12.68 5.18
CA LEU A 21 -5.61 12.47 6.53
C LEU A 21 -4.50 12.62 7.57
N ALA A 22 -3.32 12.02 7.31
CA ALA A 22 -2.15 12.15 8.18
C ALA A 22 -1.74 13.62 8.34
N LYS A 23 -1.65 14.36 7.23
CA LYS A 23 -1.34 15.80 7.24
C LYS A 23 -2.34 16.58 8.08
N ASP A 24 -3.64 16.34 7.89
CA ASP A 24 -4.71 17.07 8.55
C ASP A 24 -4.78 16.78 10.06
N LEU A 25 -4.36 15.59 10.50
CA LEU A 25 -4.33 15.16 11.90
C LEU A 25 -2.97 15.41 12.60
N GLY A 26 -1.95 15.83 11.87
CA GLY A 26 -0.58 15.91 12.39
C GLY A 26 0.03 14.53 12.68
N TYR A 27 -0.37 13.50 11.92
CA TYR A 27 0.09 12.12 12.03
C TYR A 27 1.13 11.80 10.94
N THR A 28 1.81 10.67 11.09
CA THR A 28 2.76 10.17 10.08
C THR A 28 2.05 9.17 9.16
N HIS A 29 2.22 9.34 7.84
CA HIS A 29 1.74 8.38 6.84
C HIS A 29 2.77 7.28 6.58
N ILE A 30 2.32 6.03 6.50
CA ILE A 30 3.15 4.87 6.09
C ILE A 30 2.47 4.16 4.91
N ASP A 31 3.10 4.24 3.73
CA ASP A 31 2.77 3.42 2.55
C ASP A 31 3.48 2.06 2.67
N THR A 32 2.78 1.04 3.20
CA THR A 32 3.37 -0.28 3.37
C THR A 32 3.70 -0.94 2.04
N GLY A 33 2.92 -0.65 0.99
CA GLY A 33 3.21 -1.10 -0.36
C GLY A 33 4.56 -0.60 -0.89
N ALA A 34 5.02 0.57 -0.44
CA ALA A 34 6.34 1.07 -0.79
C ALA A 34 7.47 0.22 -0.20
N MET A 35 7.27 -0.39 0.98
CA MET A 35 8.25 -1.30 1.57
C MET A 35 8.41 -2.59 0.75
N TYR A 36 7.29 -3.18 0.27
CA TYR A 36 7.35 -4.33 -0.64
C TYR A 36 7.96 -3.95 -1.99
N ARG A 37 7.68 -2.75 -2.50
CA ARG A 37 8.32 -2.24 -3.72
C ARG A 37 9.83 -2.01 -3.52
N ALA A 38 10.26 -1.58 -2.36
CA ALA A 38 11.69 -1.43 -2.04
C ALA A 38 12.41 -2.79 -2.07
N VAL A 39 11.82 -3.84 -1.51
CA VAL A 39 12.35 -5.21 -1.59
C VAL A 39 12.40 -5.69 -3.04
N ALA A 40 11.32 -5.53 -3.80
CA ALA A 40 11.26 -5.95 -5.20
C ALA A 40 12.28 -5.18 -6.06
N TYR A 41 12.43 -3.88 -5.85
CA TYR A 41 13.42 -3.05 -6.52
C TYR A 41 14.85 -3.56 -6.28
N GLU A 42 15.16 -3.89 -5.03
CA GLU A 42 16.49 -4.40 -4.68
C GLU A 42 16.75 -5.79 -5.28
N CYS A 43 15.75 -6.68 -5.30
CA CYS A 43 15.82 -7.95 -5.98
C CYS A 43 16.09 -7.79 -7.49
N ILE A 44 15.35 -6.89 -8.16
CA ILE A 44 15.54 -6.59 -9.58
C ILE A 44 16.95 -6.02 -9.83
N ARG A 45 17.40 -5.07 -9.01
CA ARG A 45 18.73 -4.46 -9.12
C ARG A 45 19.86 -5.49 -9.01
N GLN A 46 19.65 -6.53 -8.18
CA GLN A 46 20.59 -7.62 -8.01
C GLN A 46 20.39 -8.78 -9.00
N ASN A 47 19.46 -8.65 -9.97
CA ASN A 47 19.09 -9.71 -10.92
C ASN A 47 18.64 -11.02 -10.25
N VAL A 48 17.93 -10.92 -9.11
CA VAL A 48 17.35 -12.06 -8.40
C VAL A 48 16.00 -12.40 -9.02
N ASP A 49 15.74 -13.70 -9.25
CA ASP A 49 14.44 -14.18 -9.70
C ASP A 49 13.38 -13.92 -8.61
N LEU A 50 12.35 -13.15 -8.96
CA LEU A 50 11.25 -12.79 -8.06
C LEU A 50 10.32 -13.97 -7.72
N GLU A 51 10.50 -15.14 -8.32
CA GLU A 51 9.81 -16.37 -7.96
C GLU A 51 10.62 -17.24 -6.98
N ASP A 52 11.90 -16.93 -6.76
CA ASP A 52 12.76 -17.61 -5.78
C ASP A 52 12.59 -16.95 -4.39
N GLU A 53 11.75 -17.58 -3.54
CA GLU A 53 11.49 -17.08 -2.18
C GLU A 53 12.76 -16.96 -1.34
N VAL A 54 13.68 -17.93 -1.42
CA VAL A 54 14.90 -17.96 -0.58
C VAL A 54 15.80 -16.81 -0.95
N ALA A 55 16.07 -16.64 -2.25
CA ALA A 55 16.93 -15.57 -2.75
C ALA A 55 16.31 -14.18 -2.48
N CYS A 56 15.00 -14.00 -2.71
CA CYS A 56 14.30 -12.75 -2.39
C CYS A 56 14.34 -12.43 -0.89
N PHE A 57 14.19 -13.44 -0.03
CA PHE A 57 14.27 -13.24 1.42
C PHE A 57 15.68 -12.84 1.87
N GLU A 58 16.72 -13.44 1.31
CA GLU A 58 18.11 -13.04 1.61
C GLU A 58 18.39 -11.58 1.24
N VAL A 59 17.85 -11.11 0.11
CA VAL A 59 17.91 -9.70 -0.27
C VAL A 59 17.13 -8.84 0.73
N ALA A 60 15.90 -9.21 1.07
CA ALA A 60 15.06 -8.46 2.01
C ALA A 60 15.70 -8.30 3.39
N MET A 61 16.37 -9.34 3.89
CA MET A 61 17.09 -9.33 5.16
C MET A 61 18.26 -8.34 5.19
N LYS A 62 18.91 -8.13 4.06
CA LYS A 62 20.08 -7.23 3.91
C LYS A 62 19.67 -5.81 3.51
N THR A 63 18.39 -5.61 3.13
CA THR A 63 17.89 -4.33 2.66
C THR A 63 17.45 -3.46 3.84
N GLU A 64 18.13 -2.35 4.04
CA GLU A 64 17.69 -1.31 4.96
C GLU A 64 16.67 -0.42 4.25
N ILE A 65 15.46 -0.33 4.83
CA ILE A 65 14.36 0.48 4.28
C ILE A 65 14.02 1.55 5.30
N GLU A 66 14.14 2.80 4.89
CA GLU A 66 13.77 3.96 5.69
C GLU A 66 12.65 4.75 5.01
N LEU A 67 11.72 5.25 5.81
CA LEU A 67 10.59 6.08 5.39
C LEU A 67 10.76 7.45 6.03
N SER A 68 10.86 8.51 5.21
CA SER A 68 10.87 9.86 5.76
C SER A 68 9.46 10.33 6.12
N PRO A 69 9.31 11.28 7.05
CA PRO A 69 8.02 11.88 7.38
C PRO A 69 7.32 12.52 6.17
N GLU A 70 8.09 13.01 5.20
CA GLU A 70 7.62 13.63 3.96
C GLU A 70 7.15 12.59 2.93
N GLY A 71 7.41 11.29 3.18
CA GLY A 71 7.01 10.17 2.34
C GLY A 71 8.02 9.76 1.29
N SER A 72 9.29 10.15 1.44
CA SER A 72 10.41 9.59 0.66
C SER A 72 10.79 8.21 1.19
N ILE A 73 11.27 7.37 0.27
CA ILE A 73 11.70 6.01 0.55
C ILE A 73 13.19 5.89 0.26
N PHE A 74 13.94 5.43 1.25
CA PHE A 74 15.36 5.16 1.10
C PHE A 74 15.62 3.65 1.18
N VAL A 75 16.49 3.18 0.31
CA VAL A 75 17.01 1.80 0.31
C VAL A 75 18.52 1.88 0.47
N ASN A 76 19.05 1.32 1.54
CA ASN A 76 20.48 1.35 1.86
C ASN A 76 21.06 2.79 1.79
N GLY A 77 20.30 3.78 2.24
CA GLY A 77 20.66 5.21 2.24
C GLY A 77 20.44 5.95 0.91
N GLU A 78 20.02 5.28 -0.17
CA GLU A 78 19.72 5.88 -1.47
C GLU A 78 18.23 6.23 -1.57
N ASP A 79 17.87 7.46 -1.99
CA ASP A 79 16.48 7.84 -2.28
C ASP A 79 16.00 7.14 -3.56
N VAL A 80 15.08 6.20 -3.38
CA VAL A 80 14.49 5.40 -4.46
C VAL A 80 13.01 5.73 -4.70
N SER A 81 12.53 6.84 -4.17
CA SER A 81 11.10 7.21 -4.17
C SER A 81 10.46 7.18 -5.56
N ASN A 82 11.21 7.53 -6.60
CA ASN A 82 10.76 7.47 -7.99
C ASN A 82 10.99 6.08 -8.61
N ASN A 83 12.12 5.46 -8.32
CA ASN A 83 12.52 4.18 -8.89
C ASN A 83 11.57 3.04 -8.55
N ILE A 84 11.02 3.03 -7.34
CA ILE A 84 10.07 2.01 -6.88
C ILE A 84 8.63 2.17 -7.43
N ARG A 85 8.39 3.16 -8.31
CA ARG A 85 7.04 3.46 -8.86
C ARG A 85 6.87 3.00 -10.30
N THR A 86 7.84 2.29 -10.86
CA THR A 86 7.73 1.66 -12.18
C THR A 86 6.73 0.50 -12.14
N ASP A 87 6.19 0.13 -13.30
CA ASP A 87 5.28 -1.01 -13.40
C ASP A 87 6.01 -2.33 -13.09
N GLU A 88 7.25 -2.49 -13.56
CA GLU A 88 8.10 -3.65 -13.24
C GLU A 88 8.23 -3.86 -11.73
N VAL A 89 8.61 -2.82 -10.99
CA VAL A 89 8.73 -2.90 -9.52
C VAL A 89 7.38 -3.14 -8.86
N SER A 90 6.30 -2.55 -9.39
CA SER A 90 4.95 -2.75 -8.86
C SER A 90 4.44 -4.18 -9.04
N GLN A 91 4.75 -4.81 -10.17
CA GLN A 91 4.47 -6.23 -10.41
C GLN A 91 5.37 -7.12 -9.54
N GLY A 92 6.65 -6.77 -9.43
CA GLY A 92 7.60 -7.44 -8.53
C GLY A 92 7.14 -7.42 -7.08
N ALA A 93 6.65 -6.28 -6.58
CA ALA A 93 6.11 -6.18 -5.22
C ALA A 93 4.91 -7.14 -4.99
N SER A 94 4.05 -7.30 -5.99
CA SER A 94 2.95 -8.27 -5.91
C SER A 94 3.46 -9.72 -5.83
N LYS A 95 4.57 -10.04 -6.52
CA LYS A 95 5.21 -11.36 -6.45
C LYS A 95 5.87 -11.62 -5.10
N VAL A 96 6.74 -10.74 -4.62
CA VAL A 96 7.44 -10.94 -3.34
C VAL A 96 6.51 -10.87 -2.14
N SER A 97 5.37 -10.19 -2.25
CA SER A 97 4.39 -10.08 -1.17
C SER A 97 3.63 -11.38 -0.88
N LYS A 98 3.73 -12.41 -1.71
CA LYS A 98 3.17 -13.74 -1.44
C LYS A 98 4.04 -14.57 -0.48
N PHE A 99 5.31 -14.22 -0.31
CA PHE A 99 6.26 -14.98 0.50
C PHE A 99 6.10 -14.69 1.99
N ALA A 100 5.76 -15.72 2.78
CA ALA A 100 5.49 -15.63 4.21
C ALA A 100 6.64 -14.96 4.98
N ARG A 101 7.88 -15.38 4.75
CA ARG A 101 9.07 -14.86 5.44
C ARG A 101 9.33 -13.38 5.18
N ILE A 102 9.10 -12.90 3.94
CA ILE A 102 9.21 -11.47 3.59
C ILE A 102 8.12 -10.68 4.29
N ARG A 103 6.89 -11.22 4.35
CA ARG A 103 5.79 -10.59 5.08
C ARG A 103 6.08 -10.45 6.56
N GLU A 104 6.50 -11.53 7.22
CA GLU A 104 6.87 -11.53 8.65
C GLU A 104 7.89 -10.44 8.95
N LEU A 105 8.96 -10.34 8.12
CA LEU A 105 9.99 -9.32 8.27
C LEU A 105 9.43 -7.90 8.17
N LEU A 106 8.62 -7.63 7.13
CA LEU A 106 8.09 -6.28 6.89
C LEU A 106 6.99 -5.93 7.89
N VAL A 107 6.10 -6.86 8.23
CA VAL A 107 5.04 -6.66 9.24
C VAL A 107 5.66 -6.32 10.60
N ALA A 108 6.74 -7.01 11.01
CA ALA A 108 7.43 -6.70 12.26
C ALA A 108 7.98 -5.25 12.26
N LYS A 109 8.58 -4.81 11.14
CA LYS A 109 9.04 -3.42 10.98
C LYS A 109 7.88 -2.42 11.05
N GLN A 110 6.78 -2.70 10.36
CA GLN A 110 5.57 -1.84 10.31
C GLN A 110 4.93 -1.70 11.69
N ARG A 111 4.77 -2.80 12.44
CA ARG A 111 4.25 -2.79 13.81
C ARG A 111 5.11 -1.93 14.73
N LYS A 112 6.43 -2.11 14.67
CA LYS A 112 7.38 -1.33 15.46
C LYS A 112 7.26 0.17 15.21
N MET A 113 7.08 0.58 13.94
CA MET A 113 6.85 1.98 13.61
C MET A 113 5.59 2.53 14.28
N ALA A 114 4.50 1.76 14.31
CA ALA A 114 3.20 2.19 14.80
C ALA A 114 3.00 2.11 16.33
N GLU A 115 3.98 1.59 17.09
CA GLU A 115 3.90 1.43 18.56
C GLU A 115 3.57 2.74 19.28
N LYS A 116 4.10 3.87 18.80
CA LYS A 116 3.93 5.19 19.42
C LYS A 116 2.57 5.84 19.15
N LYS A 117 1.70 5.20 18.36
CA LYS A 117 0.45 5.77 17.85
C LYS A 117 0.66 7.06 17.03
N GLY A 118 -0.40 7.56 16.40
CA GLY A 118 -0.32 8.74 15.53
C GLY A 118 0.10 8.41 14.10
N PHE A 119 -0.26 7.22 13.62
CA PHE A 119 0.03 6.79 12.26
C PHE A 119 -1.22 6.57 11.43
N VAL A 120 -1.16 6.90 10.16
CA VAL A 120 -2.10 6.48 9.12
C VAL A 120 -1.35 5.54 8.20
N MET A 121 -1.74 4.27 8.20
CA MET A 121 -1.06 3.22 7.45
C MET A 121 -1.99 2.66 6.39
N ASP A 122 -1.54 2.57 5.14
CA ASP A 122 -2.32 1.97 4.06
C ASP A 122 -1.65 0.77 3.42
N GLY A 123 -2.49 -0.21 3.04
CA GLY A 123 -2.00 -1.46 2.45
C GLY A 123 -3.10 -2.40 1.95
N ARG A 124 -2.95 -3.70 2.26
CA ARG A 124 -3.88 -4.78 1.89
C ARG A 124 -4.34 -5.63 3.08
N ASP A 125 -3.57 -5.61 4.15
CA ASP A 125 -3.74 -6.44 5.34
C ASP A 125 -3.41 -5.66 6.63
N ILE A 126 -3.55 -4.34 6.56
CA ILE A 126 -3.25 -3.49 7.71
C ILE A 126 -4.25 -3.74 8.82
N THR A 127 -5.54 -3.81 8.46
CA THR A 127 -6.64 -4.01 9.41
C THR A 127 -6.70 -5.43 9.96
N SER A 128 -6.22 -6.42 9.20
CA SER A 128 -6.33 -7.84 9.56
C SER A 128 -5.06 -8.40 10.21
N VAL A 129 -3.87 -7.91 9.80
CA VAL A 129 -2.58 -8.49 10.21
C VAL A 129 -1.67 -7.47 10.88
N VAL A 130 -1.42 -6.32 10.24
CA VAL A 130 -0.40 -5.38 10.72
C VAL A 130 -0.85 -4.67 12.00
N LEU A 131 -2.03 -4.07 11.98
CA LEU A 131 -2.64 -3.30 13.07
C LEU A 131 -4.07 -3.78 13.37
N PRO A 132 -4.24 -5.05 13.81
CA PRO A 132 -5.57 -5.58 14.09
C PRO A 132 -6.29 -4.84 15.22
N ASP A 133 -5.55 -4.12 16.06
CA ASP A 133 -6.07 -3.30 17.16
C ASP A 133 -6.06 -1.80 16.84
N ALA A 134 -6.00 -1.41 15.53
CA ALA A 134 -6.12 -0.01 15.15
C ALA A 134 -7.48 0.55 15.57
N GLU A 135 -7.48 1.75 16.12
CA GLU A 135 -8.71 2.38 16.60
C GLU A 135 -9.69 2.73 15.48
N ILE A 136 -9.15 3.02 14.28
CA ILE A 136 -9.96 3.24 13.08
C ILE A 136 -9.47 2.27 12.01
N LYS A 137 -10.40 1.46 11.51
CA LYS A 137 -10.16 0.52 10.41
C LYS A 137 -11.07 0.88 9.25
N ILE A 138 -10.49 1.03 8.08
CA ILE A 138 -11.18 1.42 6.85
C ILE A 138 -10.89 0.39 5.77
N PHE A 139 -11.94 -0.04 5.09
CA PHE A 139 -11.84 -0.79 3.84
C PHE A 139 -12.29 0.14 2.71
N GLN A 140 -11.32 0.69 1.97
CA GLN A 140 -11.58 1.59 0.87
C GLN A 140 -11.72 0.83 -0.44
N THR A 141 -12.88 0.93 -1.08
CA THR A 141 -13.15 0.32 -2.39
C THR A 141 -13.48 1.38 -3.46
N ALA A 142 -13.49 0.97 -4.71
CA ALA A 142 -14.02 1.70 -5.86
C ALA A 142 -14.22 0.74 -7.03
N ASP A 143 -15.15 1.06 -7.93
CA ASP A 143 -15.35 0.32 -9.17
C ASP A 143 -14.03 0.17 -9.96
N VAL A 144 -13.79 -1.03 -10.49
CA VAL A 144 -12.51 -1.34 -11.17
C VAL A 144 -12.28 -0.48 -12.40
N THR A 145 -13.33 -0.15 -13.14
CA THR A 145 -13.24 0.72 -14.32
C THR A 145 -12.80 2.13 -13.93
N VAL A 146 -13.38 2.65 -12.84
CA VAL A 146 -13.00 3.96 -12.30
C VAL A 146 -11.56 3.96 -11.79
N ARG A 147 -11.11 2.88 -11.16
CA ARG A 147 -9.70 2.74 -10.73
C ARG A 147 -8.74 2.67 -11.91
N ALA A 148 -9.10 1.93 -12.96
CA ALA A 148 -8.33 1.88 -14.20
C ALA A 148 -8.24 3.25 -14.88
N GLN A 149 -9.36 3.99 -14.91
CA GLN A 149 -9.39 5.34 -15.46
C GLN A 149 -8.49 6.31 -14.68
N ARG A 150 -8.56 6.28 -13.35
CA ARG A 150 -7.68 7.10 -12.49
C ARG A 150 -6.20 6.80 -12.74
N ARG A 151 -5.85 5.51 -12.88
CA ARG A 151 -4.47 5.08 -13.14
C ARG A 151 -4.02 5.48 -14.54
N PHE A 152 -4.87 5.33 -15.54
CA PHE A 152 -4.62 5.74 -16.91
C PHE A 152 -4.31 7.24 -16.99
N GLU A 153 -5.15 8.07 -16.39
CA GLU A 153 -4.95 9.53 -16.34
C GLU A 153 -3.65 9.92 -15.60
N GLU A 154 -3.34 9.24 -14.49
CA GLU A 154 -2.10 9.48 -13.74
C GLU A 154 -0.86 9.20 -14.60
N LEU A 155 -0.82 8.05 -15.28
CA LEU A 155 0.31 7.63 -16.10
C LEU A 155 0.46 8.50 -17.33
N THR A 156 -0.64 8.82 -18.03
CA THR A 156 -0.64 9.72 -19.19
C THR A 156 -0.13 11.12 -18.82
N LYS A 157 -0.56 11.67 -17.67
CA LYS A 157 -0.05 12.96 -17.17
C LYS A 157 1.46 12.94 -16.87
N LYS A 158 2.01 11.78 -16.52
CA LYS A 158 3.46 11.58 -16.33
C LYS A 158 4.22 11.32 -17.64
N GLY A 159 3.54 11.28 -18.78
CA GLY A 159 4.13 11.07 -20.09
C GLY A 159 4.38 9.61 -20.47
N PHE A 160 3.81 8.65 -19.74
CA PHE A 160 3.86 7.25 -20.11
C PHE A 160 2.85 6.94 -21.21
N ASP A 161 3.29 6.16 -22.21
CA ASP A 161 2.41 5.60 -23.24
C ASP A 161 1.79 4.30 -22.68
N VAL A 162 0.49 4.35 -22.42
CA VAL A 162 -0.23 3.25 -21.75
C VAL A 162 -1.61 3.06 -22.41
N GLU A 163 -2.06 1.82 -22.46
CA GLU A 163 -3.39 1.46 -22.96
C GLU A 163 -4.34 1.15 -21.81
N PHE A 164 -5.56 1.70 -21.87
CA PHE A 164 -6.58 1.53 -20.84
C PHE A 164 -6.93 0.05 -20.61
N ASP A 165 -7.14 -0.73 -21.67
CA ASP A 165 -7.53 -2.14 -21.57
C ASP A 165 -6.44 -3.00 -20.90
N THR A 166 -5.17 -2.66 -21.13
CA THR A 166 -4.03 -3.31 -20.48
C THR A 166 -4.03 -3.01 -19.00
N LEU A 167 -4.15 -1.74 -18.61
CA LEU A 167 -4.21 -1.34 -17.20
C LEU A 167 -5.42 -1.94 -16.47
N TYR A 168 -6.57 -2.01 -17.13
CA TYR A 168 -7.77 -2.63 -16.57
C TYR A 168 -7.53 -4.09 -16.24
N LYS A 169 -6.99 -4.87 -17.19
CA LYS A 169 -6.67 -6.30 -16.98
C LYS A 169 -5.65 -6.49 -15.86
N GLU A 170 -4.59 -5.69 -15.85
CA GLU A 170 -3.57 -5.74 -14.79
C GLU A 170 -4.15 -5.48 -13.40
N LEU A 171 -5.08 -4.53 -13.27
CA LEU A 171 -5.75 -4.25 -12.01
C LEU A 171 -6.65 -5.40 -11.56
N VAL A 172 -7.42 -5.99 -12.48
CA VAL A 172 -8.27 -7.16 -12.20
C VAL A 172 -7.41 -8.33 -11.72
N ASP A 173 -6.34 -8.66 -12.45
CA ASP A 173 -5.44 -9.76 -12.12
C ASP A 173 -4.73 -9.54 -10.79
N ARG A 174 -4.35 -8.30 -10.50
CA ARG A 174 -3.71 -7.94 -9.24
C ARG A 174 -4.68 -8.05 -8.07
N ASP A 175 -5.88 -7.53 -8.21
CA ASP A 175 -6.89 -7.62 -7.15
C ASP A 175 -7.26 -9.09 -6.88
N TYR A 176 -7.35 -9.91 -7.93
CA TYR A 176 -7.56 -11.35 -7.77
C TYR A 176 -6.42 -12.00 -6.97
N ARG A 177 -5.17 -11.70 -7.29
CA ARG A 177 -4.01 -12.21 -6.53
C ARG A 177 -4.03 -11.73 -5.08
N ASP A 178 -4.28 -10.43 -4.85
CA ASP A 178 -4.31 -9.86 -3.51
C ASP A 178 -5.41 -10.47 -2.63
N MET A 179 -6.57 -10.81 -3.20
CA MET A 179 -7.71 -11.42 -2.49
C MET A 179 -7.56 -12.93 -2.28
N ASN A 180 -6.83 -13.64 -3.16
CA ASN A 180 -6.78 -15.11 -3.15
C ASN A 180 -5.42 -15.68 -2.74
N ARG A 181 -4.45 -14.86 -2.33
CA ARG A 181 -3.18 -15.35 -1.80
C ARG A 181 -3.39 -16.06 -0.46
N GLU A 182 -2.60 -17.11 -0.21
CA GLU A 182 -2.68 -17.90 1.03
C GLU A 182 -2.29 -17.04 2.25
N GLU A 183 -1.23 -16.23 2.09
CA GLU A 183 -0.70 -15.41 3.17
C GLU A 183 -1.34 -14.02 3.17
N SER A 184 -2.07 -13.72 4.27
CA SER A 184 -2.64 -12.39 4.55
C SER A 184 -3.45 -11.82 3.36
N PRO A 185 -4.50 -12.49 2.88
CA PRO A 185 -5.32 -12.00 1.76
C PRO A 185 -5.94 -10.64 2.07
N LEU A 186 -6.23 -9.88 1.01
CA LEU A 186 -7.01 -8.65 1.14
C LEU A 186 -8.46 -9.03 1.50
N ILE A 187 -8.82 -8.76 2.74
CA ILE A 187 -10.18 -8.99 3.26
C ILE A 187 -10.68 -7.74 3.98
N LYS A 188 -11.99 -7.55 3.97
CA LYS A 188 -12.63 -6.58 4.86
C LYS A 188 -12.92 -7.26 6.19
N VAL A 189 -12.28 -6.79 7.27
CA VAL A 189 -12.58 -7.27 8.62
C VAL A 189 -13.93 -6.73 9.09
N GLU A 190 -14.57 -7.41 10.03
CA GLU A 190 -15.95 -7.13 10.46
C GLU A 190 -16.12 -5.70 11.01
N ASP A 191 -15.13 -5.23 11.75
CA ASP A 191 -15.14 -3.90 12.38
C ASP A 191 -14.55 -2.78 11.49
N ALA A 192 -14.24 -3.08 10.21
CA ALA A 192 -13.80 -2.06 9.26
C ALA A 192 -14.97 -1.33 8.63
N ILE A 193 -14.87 0.00 8.61
CA ILE A 193 -15.79 0.88 7.90
C ILE A 193 -15.50 0.77 6.40
N GLU A 194 -16.50 0.37 5.63
CA GLU A 194 -16.39 0.34 4.17
C GLU A 194 -16.70 1.71 3.58
N ILE A 195 -15.81 2.19 2.70
CA ILE A 195 -16.00 3.45 1.98
C ILE A 195 -15.81 3.18 0.48
N ASP A 196 -16.91 3.24 -0.26
CA ASP A 196 -16.88 3.24 -1.72
C ASP A 196 -16.55 4.64 -2.22
N THR A 197 -15.40 4.77 -2.87
CA THR A 197 -14.87 6.03 -3.36
C THR A 197 -15.12 6.25 -4.85
N THR A 198 -15.99 5.45 -5.47
CA THR A 198 -16.27 5.48 -6.92
C THR A 198 -16.64 6.89 -7.39
N TYR A 199 -17.52 7.57 -6.64
CA TYR A 199 -18.04 8.89 -7.02
C TYR A 199 -17.69 10.00 -6.00
N LEU A 200 -16.84 9.71 -5.02
CA LEU A 200 -16.47 10.68 -3.99
C LEU A 200 -15.15 11.39 -4.35
N SER A 201 -15.10 12.68 -4.06
CA SER A 201 -13.87 13.46 -4.06
C SER A 201 -13.00 13.13 -2.84
N VAL A 202 -11.71 13.47 -2.93
CA VAL A 202 -10.76 13.32 -1.82
C VAL A 202 -11.25 14.05 -0.56
N ASP A 203 -11.77 15.26 -0.72
CA ASP A 203 -12.24 16.07 0.41
C ASP A 203 -13.47 15.46 1.10
N GLU A 204 -14.43 14.92 0.33
CA GLU A 204 -15.59 14.21 0.88
C GLU A 204 -15.19 12.95 1.65
N ILE A 205 -14.24 12.16 1.11
CA ILE A 205 -13.75 10.94 1.78
C ILE A 205 -13.05 11.30 3.10
N VAL A 206 -12.16 12.29 3.07
CA VAL A 206 -11.43 12.73 4.26
C VAL A 206 -12.39 13.30 5.32
N ALA A 207 -13.39 14.09 4.91
CA ALA A 207 -14.42 14.60 5.83
C ALA A 207 -15.23 13.47 6.47
N LEU A 208 -15.61 12.45 5.68
CA LEU A 208 -16.30 11.27 6.18
C LEU A 208 -15.47 10.53 7.23
N ILE A 209 -14.18 10.28 6.95
CA ILE A 209 -13.29 9.59 7.90
C ILE A 209 -13.13 10.41 9.18
N LYS A 210 -12.92 11.72 9.09
CA LYS A 210 -12.82 12.59 10.27
C LYS A 210 -14.06 12.52 11.14
N LYS A 211 -15.26 12.51 10.53
CA LYS A 211 -16.51 12.35 11.26
C LYS A 211 -16.56 11.02 12.04
N TYR A 212 -16.06 9.92 11.47
CA TYR A 212 -15.93 8.65 12.19
C TYR A 212 -14.94 8.72 13.35
N ILE A 213 -13.84 9.43 13.20
CA ILE A 213 -12.86 9.63 14.27
C ILE A 213 -13.46 10.42 15.44
N GLU A 214 -14.23 11.48 15.16
CA GLU A 214 -14.88 12.34 16.15
C GLU A 214 -16.03 11.65 16.90
N SER A 215 -16.63 10.63 16.30
CA SER A 215 -17.76 9.90 16.90
C SER A 215 -17.35 8.80 17.87
N ARG A 216 -16.06 8.57 18.07
CA ARG A 216 -15.48 7.63 19.05
C ARG A 216 -15.00 8.32 20.31
#